data_e51c72638590b5ab0cb0f47a687aa7a6
#
_entry.id   e51c72638590b5ab0cb0f47a687aa7a6
#
_cell.length_a   1.000
_cell.length_b   1.000
_cell.length_c   1.000
_cell.angle_alpha   90.00
_cell.angle_beta   90.00
_cell.angle_gamma   90.00
#
_symmetry.space_group_name_H-M   'P 1'
#
loop_
_entity.id
_entity.type
_entity.pdbx_description
1 polymer ?
#
loop_
_entity_poly.entity_id
_entity_poly.type
_entity_poly.pdbx_seq_one_letter_code
_entity_poly.pdbx_strand_id
1 'polypeptide(L)'
;WRSIIKNNQDKKKLVITARVKRLIFTISILYLLPVIVIKNTWLFTTIEVVMSYLNPLVVLIAMFINMPVEKLVYLYYKTKAQNKLKSMNKLKIIGITGSYGKTSSKNILADILNIKYNALPTPRNLNTYNGLIMTVNNHMDKFTDIFIAEMGAYVKGEIKRLCKLVKPKYGILTRIGTAHLETFGSQENIQKGKFELIES
;
A
#
# COMPACT_ATOMS: atom_id res chain seq x y z
N TRP A 1 -9.07 36.48 -15.57
CA TRP A 1 -9.74 36.25 -14.28
C TRP A 1 -10.68 35.05 -14.32
N ARG A 2 -11.42 34.81 -15.40
CA ARG A 2 -12.33 33.61 -15.52
C ARG A 2 -11.62 32.26 -15.66
N SER A 3 -10.35 32.24 -16.09
CA SER A 3 -9.58 30.98 -16.22
C SER A 3 -9.03 30.44 -14.88
N ILE A 4 -8.90 31.31 -13.87
CA ILE A 4 -8.37 30.94 -12.54
C ILE A 4 -9.45 30.24 -11.70
N ILE A 5 -10.74 30.52 -11.96
CA ILE A 5 -11.85 29.93 -11.18
C ILE A 5 -12.21 28.51 -11.63
N LYS A 6 -11.79 28.10 -12.85
CA LYS A 6 -12.15 26.77 -13.40
C LYS A 6 -11.28 25.60 -12.91
N ASN A 7 -10.24 25.87 -12.13
CA ASN A 7 -9.24 24.86 -11.73
C ASN A 7 -9.49 24.24 -10.34
N ASN A 8 -10.72 24.32 -9.83
CA ASN A 8 -11.07 23.81 -8.50
C ASN A 8 -11.72 22.41 -8.52
N GLN A 9 -11.84 21.76 -9.69
CA GLN A 9 -12.49 20.43 -9.79
C GLN A 9 -11.54 19.24 -9.64
N ASP A 10 -10.22 19.45 -9.69
CA ASP A 10 -9.23 18.35 -9.63
C ASP A 10 -8.60 18.11 -8.25
N LYS A 11 -9.04 18.81 -7.21
CA LYS A 11 -8.56 18.51 -5.85
C LYS A 11 -9.17 17.21 -5.38
N LYS A 12 -8.34 16.17 -5.24
CA LYS A 12 -8.76 14.90 -4.64
C LYS A 12 -9.47 15.17 -3.32
N LYS A 13 -10.69 14.66 -3.17
CA LYS A 13 -11.44 14.78 -1.91
C LYS A 13 -10.62 14.22 -0.76
N LEU A 14 -10.56 14.96 0.36
CA LEU A 14 -9.89 14.49 1.57
C LEU A 14 -10.60 13.23 2.08
N VAL A 15 -9.88 12.12 2.13
CA VAL A 15 -10.39 10.87 2.66
C VAL A 15 -9.81 10.63 4.05
N ILE A 16 -10.66 10.71 5.07
CA ILE A 16 -10.27 10.42 6.44
C ILE A 16 -10.21 8.89 6.63
N THR A 17 -9.01 8.34 6.55
CA THR A 17 -8.76 6.91 6.72
C THR A 17 -8.87 6.49 8.19
N ALA A 18 -9.04 5.18 8.45
CA ALA A 18 -9.05 4.66 9.82
C ALA A 18 -7.76 4.98 10.60
N ARG A 19 -6.62 5.04 9.90
CA ARG A 19 -5.33 5.46 10.47
C ARG A 19 -5.37 6.92 10.94
N VAL A 20 -5.91 7.82 10.11
CA VAL A 20 -6.07 9.23 10.46
C VAL A 20 -7.02 9.40 11.65
N LYS A 21 -8.13 8.64 11.69
CA LYS A 21 -9.06 8.67 12.84
C LYS A 21 -8.37 8.27 14.15
N ARG A 22 -7.57 7.20 14.14
CA ARG A 22 -6.78 6.78 15.32
C ARG A 22 -5.79 7.85 15.76
N LEU A 23 -5.08 8.46 14.79
CA LEU A 23 -4.12 9.53 15.09
C LEU A 23 -4.82 10.74 15.74
N ILE A 24 -5.93 11.21 15.15
CA ILE A 24 -6.72 12.30 15.73
C ILE A 24 -7.19 11.95 17.14
N PHE A 25 -7.71 10.73 17.35
CA PHE A 25 -8.15 10.28 18.66
C PHE A 25 -7.03 10.30 19.69
N THR A 26 -5.84 9.80 19.35
CA THR A 26 -4.67 9.83 20.25
C THR A 26 -4.23 11.26 20.55
N ILE A 27 -4.19 12.14 19.55
CA ILE A 27 -3.87 13.56 19.75
C ILE A 27 -4.90 14.20 20.69
N SER A 28 -6.20 13.94 20.47
CA SER A 28 -7.26 14.47 21.35
C SER A 28 -7.08 14.02 22.81
N ILE A 29 -6.70 12.76 23.05
CA ILE A 29 -6.40 12.27 24.40
C ILE A 29 -5.20 13.01 25.00
N LEU A 30 -4.13 13.23 24.23
CA LEU A 30 -2.94 13.94 24.72
C LEU A 30 -3.26 15.37 25.16
N TYR A 31 -4.15 16.08 24.46
CA TYR A 31 -4.59 17.41 24.84
C TYR A 31 -5.63 17.42 25.97
N LEU A 32 -6.43 16.36 26.12
CA LEU A 32 -7.42 16.26 27.20
C LEU A 32 -6.81 15.77 28.53
N LEU A 33 -5.70 15.03 28.47
CA LEU A 33 -5.08 14.45 29.66
C LEU A 33 -4.68 15.53 30.72
N PRO A 34 -4.02 16.65 30.33
CA PRO A 34 -3.70 17.73 31.28
C PRO A 34 -4.91 18.33 31.96
N VAL A 35 -6.08 18.44 31.26
CA VAL A 35 -7.33 18.95 31.80
C VAL A 35 -7.79 18.14 33.03
N ILE A 36 -7.62 16.80 32.93
CA ILE A 36 -8.09 15.88 33.98
C ILE A 36 -7.11 15.82 35.15
N VAL A 37 -5.80 15.88 34.87
CA VAL A 37 -4.76 15.65 35.89
C VAL A 37 -4.33 16.92 36.60
N ILE A 38 -4.34 18.07 35.93
CA ILE A 38 -3.78 19.32 36.43
C ILE A 38 -4.89 20.19 36.99
N LYS A 39 -4.98 20.31 38.34
CA LYS A 39 -5.95 21.16 39.02
C LYS A 39 -5.55 22.64 39.09
N ASN A 40 -4.25 22.92 38.92
CA ASN A 40 -3.73 24.28 38.96
C ASN A 40 -3.93 24.96 37.58
N THR A 41 -4.78 25.99 37.53
CA THR A 41 -5.17 26.67 36.28
C THR A 41 -3.98 27.31 35.55
N TRP A 42 -3.04 27.91 36.25
CA TRP A 42 -1.84 28.51 35.65
C TRP A 42 -0.92 27.45 35.02
N LEU A 43 -0.69 26.36 35.75
CA LEU A 43 0.14 25.28 35.23
C LEU A 43 -0.51 24.60 34.01
N PHE A 44 -1.83 24.38 34.08
CA PHE A 44 -2.60 23.84 32.96
C PHE A 44 -2.50 24.72 31.71
N THR A 45 -2.80 26.03 31.83
CA THR A 45 -2.74 26.96 30.68
C THR A 45 -1.33 27.05 30.08
N THR A 46 -0.29 27.06 30.93
CA THR A 46 1.10 27.04 30.46
C THR A 46 1.42 25.81 29.66
N ILE A 47 1.02 24.61 30.11
CA ILE A 47 1.24 23.35 29.43
C ILE A 47 0.50 23.32 28.09
N GLU A 48 -0.76 23.73 28.02
CA GLU A 48 -1.52 23.78 26.78
C GLU A 48 -0.89 24.74 25.74
N VAL A 49 -0.43 25.89 26.18
CA VAL A 49 0.29 26.85 25.29
C VAL A 49 1.58 26.23 24.76
N VAL A 50 2.38 25.58 25.62
CA VAL A 50 3.62 24.91 25.22
C VAL A 50 3.33 23.73 24.26
N MET A 51 2.32 22.91 24.55
CA MET A 51 1.90 21.80 23.68
C MET A 51 1.42 22.32 22.31
N SER A 52 0.68 23.42 22.28
CA SER A 52 0.22 24.05 21.03
C SER A 52 1.38 24.57 20.20
N TYR A 53 2.38 25.18 20.84
CA TYR A 53 3.60 25.64 20.18
C TYR A 53 4.44 24.45 19.65
N LEU A 54 4.53 23.37 20.42
CA LEU A 54 5.24 22.15 20.07
C LEU A 54 4.32 21.10 19.38
N ASN A 55 3.23 21.52 18.76
CA ASN A 55 2.28 20.61 18.08
C ASN A 55 2.94 19.57 17.15
N PRO A 56 3.99 19.86 16.35
CA PRO A 56 4.67 18.84 15.57
C PRO A 56 5.24 17.69 16.42
N LEU A 57 5.75 18.00 17.62
CA LEU A 57 6.25 17.00 18.56
C LEU A 57 5.11 16.16 19.15
N VAL A 58 3.98 16.77 19.48
CA VAL A 58 2.78 16.05 19.95
C VAL A 58 2.31 15.06 18.89
N VAL A 59 2.29 15.46 17.62
CA VAL A 59 1.94 14.57 16.50
C VAL A 59 2.93 13.41 16.40
N LEU A 60 4.23 13.65 16.53
CA LEU A 60 5.24 12.58 16.53
C LEU A 60 5.03 11.60 17.67
N ILE A 61 4.78 12.09 18.90
CA ILE A 61 4.47 11.24 20.06
C ILE A 61 3.22 10.39 19.79
N ALA A 62 2.16 11.00 19.26
CA ALA A 62 0.95 10.27 18.88
C ALA A 62 1.19 9.19 17.83
N MET A 63 2.08 9.46 16.86
CA MET A 63 2.50 8.44 15.87
C MET A 63 3.23 7.27 16.54
N PHE A 64 4.16 7.54 17.47
CA PHE A 64 4.87 6.47 18.20
C PHE A 64 3.91 5.64 19.06
N ILE A 65 2.95 6.27 19.75
CA ILE A 65 1.93 5.57 20.53
C ILE A 65 1.08 4.65 19.64
N ASN A 66 0.73 5.09 18.43
CA ASN A 66 -0.06 4.30 17.50
C ASN A 66 0.75 3.22 16.74
N MET A 67 2.08 3.29 16.74
CA MET A 67 2.93 2.36 15.99
C MET A 67 2.65 0.87 16.27
N PRO A 68 2.53 0.40 17.53
CA PRO A 68 2.21 -1.00 17.80
C PRO A 68 0.84 -1.41 17.26
N VAL A 69 -0.16 -0.54 17.36
CA VAL A 69 -1.50 -0.81 16.81
C VAL A 69 -1.46 -0.91 15.28
N GLU A 70 -0.76 0.01 14.62
CA GLU A 70 -0.58 -0.03 13.16
C GLU A 70 0.13 -1.31 12.72
N LYS A 71 1.14 -1.76 13.48
CA LYS A 71 1.84 -3.02 13.21
C LYS A 71 0.92 -4.24 13.38
N LEU A 72 0.09 -4.27 14.41
CA LEU A 72 -0.89 -5.34 14.61
C LEU A 72 -1.93 -5.37 13.48
N VAL A 73 -2.48 -4.23 13.10
CA VAL A 73 -3.42 -4.10 11.99
C VAL A 73 -2.78 -4.59 10.67
N TYR A 74 -1.55 -4.18 10.40
CA TYR A 74 -0.81 -4.66 9.24
C TYR A 74 -0.61 -6.18 9.25
N LEU A 75 -0.18 -6.75 10.38
CA LEU A 75 0.02 -8.19 10.53
C LEU A 75 -1.30 -8.97 10.33
N TYR A 76 -2.40 -8.46 10.89
CA TYR A 76 -3.72 -9.05 10.72
C TYR A 76 -4.10 -9.17 9.22
N TYR A 77 -4.03 -8.04 8.47
CA TYR A 77 -4.40 -8.07 7.05
C TYR A 77 -3.43 -8.89 6.20
N LYS A 78 -2.15 -8.88 6.53
CA LYS A 78 -1.14 -9.73 5.88
C LYS A 78 -1.44 -11.22 6.08
N THR A 79 -1.65 -11.63 7.33
CA THR A 79 -1.97 -13.04 7.66
C THR A 79 -3.28 -13.47 7.03
N LYS A 80 -4.30 -12.61 7.06
CA LYS A 80 -5.59 -12.86 6.40
C LYS A 80 -5.41 -13.13 4.90
N ALA A 81 -4.64 -12.28 4.19
CA ALA A 81 -4.35 -12.48 2.77
C ALA A 81 -3.57 -13.78 2.51
N GLN A 82 -2.56 -14.08 3.32
CA GLN A 82 -1.78 -15.31 3.19
C GLN A 82 -2.62 -16.56 3.42
N ASN A 83 -3.49 -16.57 4.42
CA ASN A 83 -4.38 -17.68 4.71
C ASN A 83 -5.39 -17.89 3.58
N LYS A 84 -5.94 -16.79 3.02
CA LYS A 84 -6.83 -16.85 1.87
C LYS A 84 -6.15 -17.47 0.65
N LEU A 85 -4.94 -17.02 0.31
CA LEU A 85 -4.17 -17.59 -0.80
C LEU A 85 -3.85 -19.09 -0.57
N LYS A 86 -3.52 -19.48 0.67
CA LYS A 86 -3.25 -20.87 1.02
C LYS A 86 -4.49 -21.77 0.93
N SER A 87 -5.69 -21.25 1.21
CA SER A 87 -6.94 -22.03 1.14
C SER A 87 -7.42 -22.26 -0.29
N MET A 88 -6.87 -21.54 -1.27
CA MET A 88 -7.29 -21.60 -2.68
C MET A 88 -6.36 -22.51 -3.49
N ASN A 89 -6.41 -23.83 -3.29
CA ASN A 89 -5.49 -24.81 -3.88
C ASN A 89 -5.52 -24.85 -5.43
N LYS A 90 -6.62 -24.44 -6.06
CA LYS A 90 -6.77 -24.42 -7.52
C LYS A 90 -6.36 -23.10 -8.15
N LEU A 91 -6.13 -22.06 -7.34
CA LEU A 91 -5.78 -20.73 -7.81
C LEU A 91 -4.44 -20.76 -8.55
N LYS A 92 -4.42 -20.27 -9.77
CA LYS A 92 -3.20 -20.02 -10.55
C LYS A 92 -2.82 -18.56 -10.43
N ILE A 93 -1.56 -18.27 -10.13
CA ILE A 93 -1.08 -16.91 -9.98
C ILE A 93 -0.06 -16.60 -11.05
N ILE A 94 -0.29 -15.49 -11.76
CA ILE A 94 0.59 -14.98 -12.82
C ILE A 94 1.17 -13.66 -12.31
N GLY A 95 2.49 -13.60 -12.15
CA GLY A 95 3.20 -12.37 -11.82
C GLY A 95 3.56 -11.60 -13.09
N ILE A 96 3.35 -10.28 -13.09
CA ILE A 96 3.75 -9.40 -14.20
C ILE A 96 4.63 -8.29 -13.66
N THR A 97 5.85 -8.17 -14.17
CA THR A 97 6.76 -7.06 -13.84
C THR A 97 7.44 -6.50 -15.09
N GLY A 98 8.13 -5.37 -14.93
CA GLY A 98 8.84 -4.66 -15.98
C GLY A 98 8.91 -3.16 -15.73
N SER A 99 9.61 -2.43 -16.58
CA SER A 99 9.64 -0.95 -16.51
C SER A 99 8.42 -0.34 -17.16
N TYR A 100 8.01 -0.83 -18.33
CA TYR A 100 6.90 -0.32 -19.13
C TYR A 100 5.96 -1.45 -19.55
N GLY A 101 4.68 -1.13 -19.77
CA GLY A 101 3.70 -2.04 -20.36
C GLY A 101 3.04 -3.02 -19.37
N LYS A 102 3.41 -3.04 -18.09
CA LYS A 102 2.82 -3.94 -17.07
C LYS A 102 1.30 -3.90 -17.01
N THR A 103 0.74 -2.71 -16.84
CA THR A 103 -0.71 -2.52 -16.69
C THR A 103 -1.48 -2.87 -17.97
N SER A 104 -0.94 -2.51 -19.14
CA SER A 104 -1.54 -2.89 -20.44
C SER A 104 -1.54 -4.40 -20.61
N SER A 105 -0.38 -5.05 -20.40
CA SER A 105 -0.28 -6.51 -20.49
C SER A 105 -1.18 -7.22 -19.51
N LYS A 106 -1.29 -6.72 -18.28
CA LYS A 106 -2.20 -7.23 -17.25
C LYS A 106 -3.65 -7.20 -17.70
N ASN A 107 -4.10 -6.06 -18.25
CA ASN A 107 -5.50 -5.89 -18.67
C ASN A 107 -5.81 -6.76 -19.89
N ILE A 108 -4.97 -6.75 -20.91
CA ILE A 108 -5.12 -7.61 -22.11
C ILE A 108 -5.17 -9.08 -21.70
N LEU A 109 -4.26 -9.51 -20.83
CA LEU A 109 -4.24 -10.89 -20.35
C LEU A 109 -5.51 -11.24 -19.56
N ALA A 110 -6.01 -10.32 -18.75
CA ALA A 110 -7.25 -10.51 -18.00
C ALA A 110 -8.45 -10.66 -18.95
N ASP A 111 -8.55 -9.83 -19.98
CA ASP A 111 -9.63 -9.88 -20.97
C ASP A 111 -9.62 -11.22 -21.72
N ILE A 112 -8.46 -11.68 -22.15
CA ILE A 112 -8.29 -12.98 -22.84
C ILE A 112 -8.67 -14.14 -21.91
N LEU A 113 -8.18 -14.13 -20.65
CA LEU A 113 -8.42 -15.22 -19.73
C LEU A 113 -9.87 -15.27 -19.23
N ASN A 114 -10.54 -14.12 -19.12
CA ASN A 114 -11.95 -14.03 -18.71
C ASN A 114 -12.94 -14.62 -19.72
N ILE A 115 -12.50 -14.99 -20.95
CA ILE A 115 -13.31 -15.75 -21.89
C ILE A 115 -13.65 -17.14 -21.32
N LYS A 116 -12.77 -17.73 -20.51
CA LYS A 116 -12.91 -19.10 -20.02
C LYS A 116 -12.79 -19.25 -18.51
N TYR A 117 -12.09 -18.37 -17.83
CA TYR A 117 -11.77 -18.44 -16.42
C TYR A 117 -12.25 -17.17 -15.69
N ASN A 118 -12.41 -17.25 -14.38
CA ASN A 118 -12.61 -16.05 -13.57
C ASN A 118 -11.24 -15.48 -13.18
N ALA A 119 -10.70 -14.58 -14.03
CA ALA A 119 -9.40 -13.98 -13.86
C ALA A 119 -9.52 -12.62 -13.16
N LEU A 120 -8.85 -12.47 -12.03
CA LEU A 120 -8.77 -11.24 -11.25
C LEU A 120 -7.42 -10.55 -11.49
N PRO A 121 -7.35 -9.44 -12.24
CA PRO A 121 -6.15 -8.59 -12.28
C PRO A 121 -6.08 -7.70 -11.03
N THR A 122 -4.88 -7.34 -10.59
CA THR A 122 -4.70 -6.29 -9.58
C THR A 122 -5.39 -5.00 -10.05
N PRO A 123 -6.30 -4.42 -9.22
CA PRO A 123 -7.03 -3.21 -9.60
C PRO A 123 -6.09 -2.01 -9.76
N ARG A 124 -6.32 -1.20 -10.77
CA ARG A 124 -5.56 0.04 -11.02
C ARG A 124 -4.03 -0.19 -10.93
N ASN A 125 -3.34 0.57 -10.08
CA ASN A 125 -1.90 0.52 -9.80
C ASN A 125 -1.56 -0.10 -8.43
N LEU A 126 -2.38 -1.03 -7.93
CA LEU A 126 -2.14 -1.74 -6.65
C LEU A 126 -1.04 -2.81 -6.81
N ASN A 127 0.14 -2.40 -7.24
CA ASN A 127 1.27 -3.24 -7.61
C ASN A 127 2.38 -3.32 -6.54
N THR A 128 2.12 -2.75 -5.35
CA THR A 128 3.00 -2.82 -4.19
C THR A 128 2.62 -3.96 -3.25
N TYR A 129 3.46 -4.26 -2.24
CA TYR A 129 3.19 -5.30 -1.26
C TYR A 129 1.84 -5.11 -0.55
N ASN A 130 1.55 -3.88 -0.10
CA ASN A 130 0.27 -3.56 0.52
C ASN A 130 -0.89 -3.57 -0.50
N GLY A 131 -0.62 -3.16 -1.74
CA GLY A 131 -1.58 -3.23 -2.83
C GLY A 131 -2.03 -4.65 -3.13
N LEU A 132 -1.11 -5.62 -3.14
CA LEU A 132 -1.45 -7.03 -3.31
C LEU A 132 -2.24 -7.58 -2.10
N ILE A 133 -1.86 -7.23 -0.86
CA ILE A 133 -2.63 -7.60 0.34
C ILE A 133 -4.07 -7.06 0.24
N MET A 134 -4.24 -5.81 -0.16
CA MET A 134 -5.57 -5.21 -0.36
C MET A 134 -6.36 -5.93 -1.44
N THR A 135 -5.73 -6.21 -2.58
CA THR A 135 -6.38 -6.93 -3.69
C THR A 135 -6.89 -8.30 -3.24
N VAL A 136 -6.04 -9.07 -2.59
CA VAL A 136 -6.40 -10.40 -2.09
C VAL A 136 -7.53 -10.33 -1.07
N ASN A 137 -7.48 -9.39 -0.13
CA ASN A 137 -8.49 -9.30 0.93
C ASN A 137 -9.83 -8.77 0.45
N ASN A 138 -9.85 -7.79 -0.46
CA ASN A 138 -11.04 -7.00 -0.79
C ASN A 138 -11.67 -7.37 -2.15
N HIS A 139 -10.89 -7.91 -3.09
CA HIS A 139 -11.36 -8.15 -4.45
C HIS A 139 -11.37 -9.63 -4.84
N MET A 140 -10.48 -10.44 -4.25
CA MET A 140 -10.45 -11.87 -4.54
C MET A 140 -11.59 -12.59 -3.80
N ASP A 141 -12.23 -13.55 -4.45
CA ASP A 141 -13.23 -14.42 -3.86
C ASP A 141 -12.87 -15.91 -4.07
N LYS A 142 -13.73 -16.81 -3.61
CA LYS A 142 -13.53 -18.26 -3.71
C LYS A 142 -13.67 -18.82 -5.13
N PHE A 143 -14.24 -18.04 -6.04
CA PHE A 143 -14.48 -18.42 -7.44
C PHE A 143 -13.36 -17.92 -8.36
N THR A 144 -12.39 -17.19 -7.84
CA THR A 144 -11.26 -16.70 -8.62
C THR A 144 -10.37 -17.88 -9.03
N ASP A 145 -10.27 -18.14 -10.34
CA ASP A 145 -9.43 -19.21 -10.90
C ASP A 145 -7.99 -18.75 -11.13
N ILE A 146 -7.83 -17.49 -11.56
CA ILE A 146 -6.54 -16.93 -11.93
C ILE A 146 -6.37 -15.55 -11.28
N PHE A 147 -5.26 -15.35 -10.59
CA PHE A 147 -4.86 -14.04 -10.08
C PHE A 147 -3.71 -13.48 -10.90
N ILE A 148 -3.92 -12.32 -11.53
CA ILE A 148 -2.89 -11.63 -12.32
C ILE A 148 -2.31 -10.51 -11.44
N ALA A 149 -1.15 -10.78 -10.85
CA ALA A 149 -0.49 -9.88 -9.91
C ALA A 149 0.50 -8.96 -10.65
N GLU A 150 0.12 -7.69 -10.85
CA GLU A 150 1.07 -6.68 -11.29
C GLU A 150 2.03 -6.36 -10.14
N MET A 151 3.35 -6.42 -10.42
CA MET A 151 4.42 -6.26 -9.44
C MET A 151 5.28 -5.07 -9.79
N GLY A 152 5.17 -4.01 -8.97
CA GLY A 152 6.03 -2.82 -9.03
C GLY A 152 7.22 -2.95 -8.10
N ALA A 153 8.36 -2.38 -8.50
CA ALA A 153 9.52 -2.22 -7.63
C ALA A 153 10.27 -0.94 -7.94
N TYR A 154 10.76 -0.32 -6.88
CA TYR A 154 11.62 0.86 -6.87
C TYR A 154 13.06 0.52 -6.49
N VAL A 155 13.25 -0.59 -5.78
CA VAL A 155 14.57 -1.07 -5.36
C VAL A 155 14.65 -2.60 -5.52
N LYS A 156 15.88 -3.12 -5.56
CA LYS A 156 16.15 -4.56 -5.59
C LYS A 156 15.60 -5.25 -4.34
N GLY A 157 15.07 -6.46 -4.48
CA GLY A 157 14.47 -7.26 -3.40
C GLY A 157 12.96 -7.08 -3.26
N GLU A 158 12.35 -6.05 -3.87
CA GLU A 158 10.91 -5.82 -3.74
C GLU A 158 10.09 -6.83 -4.54
N ILE A 159 10.50 -7.19 -5.77
CA ILE A 159 9.82 -8.24 -6.56
C ILE A 159 9.91 -9.58 -5.83
N LYS A 160 11.08 -9.95 -5.34
CA LYS A 160 11.26 -11.16 -4.54
C LYS A 160 10.34 -11.20 -3.31
N ARG A 161 10.16 -10.05 -2.64
CA ARG A 161 9.21 -9.93 -1.52
C ARG A 161 7.76 -10.12 -1.95
N LEU A 162 7.37 -9.60 -3.11
CA LEU A 162 6.04 -9.78 -3.70
C LEU A 162 5.81 -11.25 -4.08
N CYS A 163 6.81 -11.89 -4.70
CA CYS A 163 6.77 -13.32 -5.04
C CYS A 163 6.62 -14.21 -3.80
N LYS A 164 7.32 -13.89 -2.70
CA LYS A 164 7.14 -14.61 -1.41
C LYS A 164 5.73 -14.48 -0.84
N LEU A 165 5.03 -13.38 -1.11
CA LEU A 165 3.66 -13.17 -0.66
C LEU A 165 2.66 -14.02 -1.46
N VAL A 166 2.70 -13.90 -2.79
CA VAL A 166 1.67 -14.47 -3.67
C VAL A 166 2.08 -15.80 -4.33
N LYS A 167 3.37 -16.12 -4.37
CA LYS A 167 3.94 -17.36 -4.96
C LYS A 167 3.46 -17.59 -6.40
N PRO A 168 3.81 -16.73 -7.35
CA PRO A 168 3.36 -16.88 -8.72
C PRO A 168 3.88 -18.20 -9.32
N LYS A 169 3.01 -18.90 -10.06
CA LYS A 169 3.40 -20.09 -10.83
C LYS A 169 3.94 -19.72 -12.20
N TYR A 170 3.52 -18.59 -12.75
CA TYR A 170 3.92 -18.07 -14.06
C TYR A 170 4.39 -16.63 -13.90
N GLY A 171 5.43 -16.26 -14.63
CA GLY A 171 6.00 -14.92 -14.65
C GLY A 171 6.00 -14.32 -16.04
N ILE A 172 5.61 -13.06 -16.17
CA ILE A 172 5.72 -12.29 -17.40
C ILE A 172 6.61 -11.09 -17.12
N LEU A 173 7.72 -11.02 -17.81
CA LEU A 173 8.62 -9.88 -17.80
C LEU A 173 8.35 -9.04 -19.05
N THR A 174 7.82 -7.83 -18.84
CA THR A 174 7.59 -6.87 -19.92
C THR A 174 8.89 -6.10 -20.21
N ARG A 175 8.81 -5.04 -21.00
CA ARG A 175 9.99 -4.27 -21.39
C ARG A 175 10.74 -3.72 -20.19
N ILE A 176 12.06 -3.95 -20.13
CA ILE A 176 12.99 -3.34 -19.19
C ILE A 176 13.52 -2.04 -19.82
N GLY A 177 13.55 -0.97 -19.05
CA GLY A 177 14.08 0.32 -19.46
C GLY A 177 14.61 1.10 -18.26
N THR A 178 14.68 2.42 -18.37
CA THR A 178 15.30 3.31 -17.39
C THR A 178 14.34 3.83 -16.30
N ALA A 179 13.09 3.32 -16.26
CA ALA A 179 12.14 3.74 -15.22
C ALA A 179 12.68 3.43 -13.82
N HIS A 180 12.62 4.42 -12.91
CA HIS A 180 13.14 4.34 -11.53
C HIS A 180 14.68 4.21 -11.43
N LEU A 181 15.41 4.74 -12.43
CA LEU A 181 16.89 4.70 -12.42
C LEU A 181 17.48 5.35 -11.17
N GLU A 182 16.88 6.45 -10.70
CA GLU A 182 17.33 7.17 -9.49
C GLU A 182 17.33 6.27 -8.24
N THR A 183 16.33 5.42 -8.10
CA THR A 183 16.17 4.55 -6.91
C THR A 183 16.92 3.23 -7.03
N PHE A 184 17.06 2.70 -8.25
CA PHE A 184 17.87 1.50 -8.51
C PHE A 184 19.37 1.79 -8.63
N GLY A 185 19.76 3.03 -8.92
CA GLY A 185 21.14 3.47 -9.08
C GLY A 185 21.80 3.10 -10.41
N SER A 186 21.36 2.01 -11.09
CA SER A 186 21.88 1.61 -12.39
C SER A 186 20.86 0.78 -13.18
N GLN A 187 21.02 0.74 -14.51
CA GLN A 187 20.19 -0.08 -15.39
C GLN A 187 20.37 -1.59 -15.10
N GLU A 188 21.58 -2.00 -14.75
CA GLU A 188 21.86 -3.38 -14.35
C GLU A 188 21.09 -3.78 -13.10
N ASN A 189 20.99 -2.90 -12.10
CA ASN A 189 20.18 -3.13 -10.90
C ASN A 189 18.69 -3.20 -11.21
N ILE A 190 18.18 -2.41 -12.18
CA ILE A 190 16.82 -2.51 -12.67
C ILE A 190 16.58 -3.90 -13.27
N GLN A 191 17.50 -4.37 -14.13
CA GLN A 191 17.42 -5.71 -14.72
C GLN A 191 17.39 -6.78 -13.62
N LYS A 192 18.38 -6.81 -12.74
CA LYS A 192 18.47 -7.76 -11.60
C LYS A 192 17.21 -7.74 -10.74
N GLY A 193 16.72 -6.54 -10.39
CA GLY A 193 15.51 -6.40 -9.59
C GLY A 193 14.22 -6.89 -10.27
N LYS A 194 14.11 -6.77 -11.59
CA LYS A 194 12.95 -7.29 -12.36
C LYS A 194 13.06 -8.78 -12.63
N PHE A 195 14.29 -9.30 -12.83
CA PHE A 195 14.55 -10.73 -13.01
C PHE A 195 14.25 -11.55 -11.75
N GLU A 196 14.17 -10.95 -10.57
CA GLU A 196 13.73 -11.61 -9.33
C GLU A 196 12.39 -12.38 -9.49
N LEU A 197 11.53 -11.98 -10.44
CA LEU A 197 10.29 -12.71 -10.74
C LEU A 197 10.57 -14.09 -11.36
N ILE A 198 11.60 -14.19 -12.16
CA ILE A 198 11.96 -15.43 -12.88
C ILE A 198 12.75 -16.36 -11.97
N GLU A 199 13.50 -15.78 -11.03
CA GLU A 199 14.34 -16.51 -10.06
C GLU A 199 13.55 -17.00 -8.82
N SER A 200 12.28 -16.64 -8.67
CA SER A 200 11.45 -16.90 -7.48
C SER A 200 10.53 -18.14 -7.63
#